data_6ae9c31526757fa044a225d8afc8e160
#
_entry.id   6ae9c31526757fa044a225d8afc8e160
#
_cell.length_a   1.000
_cell.length_b   1.000
_cell.length_c   1.000
_cell.angle_alpha   90.00
_cell.angle_beta   90.00
_cell.angle_gamma   90.00
#
_symmetry.space_group_name_H-M   'P 1'
#
loop_
_entity.id
_entity.type
_entity.pdbx_description
1 polymer ?
#
loop_
_entity_poly.entity_id
_entity_poly.type
_entity_poly.pdbx_seq_one_letter_code
_entity_poly.pdbx_strand_id
1 'polypeptide(L)'
;MPVTIELEEKDQFKLTPEKLLEKITDKTKILVLPFPNNPTGAIMEKEELEEIVKIVLEKDLFVISDEIYSELTYNGKRHVTIASFPGMKERTVLINGFSKAYAMTGWRLGYAAAPHIILEQMLKIHQYAIMCAPTTSQYAAVSAMKNGDPDVFMMRESYNQRRRFLLHAYEEMGLTCFEPMGAFYTFPNISRFGMTSEEFATRFLEEEKVAVVPGTAFGDCGEGFVRVSYAYSLDNLKEALGRMERFVKRLDGRE
;
A
#
# COMPACT_ATOMS: atom_id res chain seq x y z
N MET A 1 11.84 10.48 16.83
CA MET A 1 11.56 9.04 16.97
C MET A 1 10.22 8.75 16.31
N PRO A 2 10.08 7.74 15.45
CA PRO A 2 8.78 7.37 14.89
C PRO A 2 7.88 6.75 15.96
N VAL A 3 6.58 7.04 15.86
CA VAL A 3 5.51 6.45 16.66
C VAL A 3 4.55 5.80 15.68
N THR A 4 4.29 4.51 15.84
CA THR A 4 3.41 3.76 14.96
C THR A 4 1.95 3.94 15.36
N ILE A 5 1.07 4.01 14.35
CA ILE A 5 -0.38 3.95 14.50
C ILE A 5 -0.84 2.62 13.92
N GLU A 6 -1.40 1.78 14.76
CA GLU A 6 -1.87 0.47 14.35
C GLU A 6 -3.20 0.59 13.59
N LEU A 7 -3.23 0.06 12.36
CA LEU A 7 -4.42 0.02 11.53
C LEU A 7 -5.04 -1.38 11.62
N GLU A 8 -6.29 -1.46 12.05
CA GLU A 8 -6.95 -2.73 12.33
C GLU A 8 -8.02 -3.07 11.28
N GLU A 9 -8.27 -4.36 11.10
CA GLU A 9 -9.26 -4.86 10.14
C GLU A 9 -10.68 -4.33 10.42
N LYS A 10 -11.05 -4.17 11.71
CA LYS A 10 -12.36 -3.61 12.10
C LYS A 10 -12.60 -2.20 11.57
N ASP A 11 -11.54 -1.43 11.37
CA ASP A 11 -11.55 -0.08 10.81
C ASP A 11 -11.18 -0.08 9.32
N GLN A 12 -11.26 -1.24 8.65
CA GLN A 12 -10.87 -1.43 7.26
C GLN A 12 -9.42 -1.03 6.98
N PHE A 13 -8.53 -1.19 7.96
CA PHE A 13 -7.13 -0.76 7.92
C PHE A 13 -6.95 0.73 7.55
N LYS A 14 -7.91 1.57 7.89
CA LYS A 14 -7.89 3.02 7.67
C LYS A 14 -7.38 3.75 8.90
N LEU A 15 -6.82 4.94 8.68
CA LEU A 15 -6.49 5.85 9.77
C LEU A 15 -7.75 6.55 10.26
N THR A 16 -8.10 6.36 11.52
CA THR A 16 -9.22 7.08 12.15
C THR A 16 -8.73 8.30 12.95
N PRO A 17 -9.59 9.34 13.13
CA PRO A 17 -9.28 10.50 13.97
C PRO A 17 -8.85 10.12 15.39
N GLU A 18 -9.52 9.16 16.00
CA GLU A 18 -9.28 8.70 17.37
C GLU A 18 -7.87 8.12 17.51
N LYS A 19 -7.49 7.22 16.58
CA LYS A 19 -6.16 6.59 16.56
C LYS A 19 -5.06 7.62 16.34
N LEU A 20 -5.31 8.63 15.50
CA LEU A 20 -4.35 9.70 15.26
C LEU A 20 -4.19 10.55 16.53
N LEU A 21 -5.29 10.97 17.15
CA LEU A 21 -5.26 11.82 18.36
C LEU A 21 -4.61 11.10 19.54
N GLU A 22 -4.80 9.80 19.69
CA GLU A 22 -4.18 8.98 20.76
C GLU A 22 -2.64 9.04 20.71
N LYS A 23 -2.06 9.15 19.51
CA LYS A 23 -0.60 9.10 19.30
C LYS A 23 0.05 10.49 19.21
N ILE A 24 -0.73 11.54 19.05
CA ILE A 24 -0.21 12.92 18.97
C ILE A 24 0.23 13.40 20.36
N THR A 25 1.38 14.03 20.40
CA THR A 25 1.91 14.74 21.58
C THR A 25 2.44 16.11 21.15
N ASP A 26 2.82 16.96 22.09
CA ASP A 26 3.47 18.26 21.82
C ASP A 26 4.77 18.15 21.02
N LYS A 27 5.35 16.94 20.96
CA LYS A 27 6.56 16.64 20.18
C LYS A 27 6.28 16.18 18.76
N THR A 28 5.03 15.89 18.45
CA THR A 28 4.64 15.41 17.11
C THR A 28 4.78 16.56 16.11
N LYS A 29 5.46 16.31 14.99
CA LYS A 29 5.72 17.31 13.94
C LYS A 29 5.22 16.86 12.56
N ILE A 30 5.24 15.56 12.32
CA ILE A 30 4.98 15.01 10.99
C ILE A 30 4.05 13.80 11.13
N LEU A 31 3.02 13.76 10.29
CA LEU A 31 2.23 12.57 10.00
C LEU A 31 2.73 11.95 8.69
N VAL A 32 3.05 10.66 8.70
CA VAL A 32 3.32 9.89 7.47
C VAL A 32 2.05 9.14 7.09
N LEU A 33 1.54 9.38 5.89
CA LEU A 33 0.26 8.87 5.40
C LEU A 33 0.47 8.07 4.09
N PRO A 34 0.69 6.74 4.16
CA PRO A 34 0.98 5.90 3.00
C PRO A 34 -0.29 5.23 2.46
N PHE A 35 -1.09 5.96 1.68
CA PHE A 35 -2.30 5.44 1.05
C PHE A 35 -2.33 5.74 -0.46
N PRO A 36 -2.82 4.77 -1.29
CA PRO A 36 -3.26 3.40 -0.97
C PRO A 36 -2.19 2.57 -0.28
N ASN A 37 -2.61 1.76 0.69
CA ASN A 37 -1.71 1.15 1.67
C ASN A 37 -1.07 -0.16 1.17
N ASN A 38 0.18 -0.36 1.51
CA ASN A 38 0.88 -1.64 1.50
C ASN A 38 1.13 -2.03 2.97
N PRO A 39 0.56 -3.13 3.51
CA PRO A 39 0.19 -4.38 2.80
C PRO A 39 -1.29 -4.54 2.46
N THR A 40 -2.20 -3.73 2.99
CA THR A 40 -3.62 -4.05 3.08
C THR A 40 -4.44 -3.72 1.84
N GLY A 41 -3.94 -2.81 0.99
CA GLY A 41 -4.70 -2.26 -0.13
C GLY A 41 -5.83 -1.31 0.29
N ALA A 42 -5.85 -0.87 1.55
CA ALA A 42 -6.79 0.14 2.02
C ALA A 42 -6.56 1.49 1.32
N ILE A 43 -7.63 2.23 1.13
CA ILE A 43 -7.62 3.62 0.64
C ILE A 43 -8.29 4.52 1.68
N MET A 44 -7.97 5.81 1.62
CA MET A 44 -8.70 6.84 2.37
C MET A 44 -9.61 7.59 1.40
N GLU A 45 -10.87 7.74 1.76
CA GLU A 45 -11.85 8.50 0.98
C GLU A 45 -11.86 9.97 1.41
N LYS A 46 -12.54 10.80 0.65
CA LYS A 46 -12.52 12.24 0.86
C LYS A 46 -13.01 12.64 2.26
N GLU A 47 -14.12 12.07 2.68
CA GLU A 47 -14.77 12.36 3.96
C GLU A 47 -13.88 11.97 5.15
N GLU A 48 -13.18 10.84 5.03
CA GLU A 48 -12.23 10.36 6.04
C GLU A 48 -11.00 11.27 6.11
N LEU A 49 -10.47 11.70 4.96
CA LEU A 49 -9.36 12.64 4.91
C LEU A 49 -9.74 14.01 5.45
N GLU A 50 -10.99 14.48 5.27
CA GLU A 50 -11.46 15.76 5.83
C GLU A 50 -11.33 15.79 7.36
N GLU A 51 -11.62 14.69 8.05
CA GLU A 51 -11.48 14.60 9.50
C GLU A 51 -10.00 14.60 9.92
N ILE A 52 -9.15 13.89 9.18
CA ILE A 52 -7.69 13.91 9.43
C ILE A 52 -7.11 15.31 9.20
N VAL A 53 -7.55 16.00 8.14
CA VAL A 53 -7.13 17.38 7.82
C VAL A 53 -7.42 18.34 8.97
N LYS A 54 -8.60 18.25 9.61
CA LYS A 54 -8.94 19.09 10.77
C LYS A 54 -7.90 18.96 11.89
N ILE A 55 -7.52 17.72 12.21
CA ILE A 55 -6.53 17.43 13.24
C ILE A 55 -5.15 17.95 12.83
N VAL A 56 -4.74 17.70 11.59
CA VAL A 56 -3.45 18.16 11.07
C VAL A 56 -3.32 19.69 11.15
N LEU A 57 -4.38 20.42 10.80
CA LEU A 57 -4.41 21.88 10.87
C LEU A 57 -4.43 22.37 12.32
N GLU A 58 -5.25 21.80 13.20
CA GLU A 58 -5.34 22.15 14.61
C GLU A 58 -4.01 21.94 15.36
N LYS A 59 -3.34 20.82 15.07
CA LYS A 59 -2.08 20.44 15.73
C LYS A 59 -0.83 20.97 15.00
N ASP A 60 -1.00 21.77 13.97
CA ASP A 60 0.08 22.35 13.14
C ASP A 60 1.11 21.31 12.66
N LEU A 61 0.63 20.19 12.14
CA LEU A 61 1.48 19.11 11.65
C LEU A 61 1.84 19.30 10.18
N PHE A 62 3.01 18.79 9.79
CA PHE A 62 3.34 18.50 8.39
C PHE A 62 2.89 17.09 8.03
N VAL A 63 2.63 16.86 6.74
CA VAL A 63 2.25 15.53 6.23
C VAL A 63 3.25 15.09 5.18
N ILE A 64 3.72 13.86 5.28
CA ILE A 64 4.36 13.13 4.18
C ILE A 64 3.33 12.15 3.64
N SER A 65 2.82 12.44 2.44
CA SER A 65 1.82 11.59 1.76
C SER A 65 2.52 10.72 0.73
N ASP A 66 2.65 9.42 1.01
CA ASP A 66 3.16 8.46 0.02
C ASP A 66 2.01 7.93 -0.82
N GLU A 67 1.92 8.44 -2.05
CA GLU A 67 0.85 8.19 -2.98
C GLU A 67 1.30 7.31 -4.16
N ILE A 68 2.33 6.48 -3.97
CA ILE A 68 2.93 5.65 -5.03
C ILE A 68 1.93 4.71 -5.73
N TYR A 69 0.81 4.40 -5.07
CA TYR A 69 -0.27 3.56 -5.60
C TYR A 69 -1.51 4.35 -6.03
N SER A 70 -1.46 5.68 -6.14
CA SER A 70 -2.61 6.55 -6.44
C SER A 70 -3.40 6.14 -7.68
N GLU A 71 -2.73 5.68 -8.74
CA GLU A 71 -3.36 5.25 -9.99
C GLU A 71 -3.93 3.82 -9.93
N LEU A 72 -3.58 3.06 -8.90
CA LEU A 72 -4.02 1.68 -8.72
C LEU A 72 -5.14 1.61 -7.69
N THR A 73 -6.30 2.17 -8.03
CA THR A 73 -7.55 2.10 -7.27
C THR A 73 -8.62 1.43 -8.11
N TYR A 74 -9.59 0.74 -7.48
CA TYR A 74 -10.51 -0.16 -8.12
C TYR A 74 -11.98 0.25 -7.95
N ASN A 75 -12.88 -0.41 -8.68
CA ASN A 75 -14.34 -0.24 -8.59
C ASN A 75 -14.79 1.23 -8.77
N GLY A 76 -14.12 1.98 -9.69
CA GLY A 76 -14.45 3.38 -9.96
C GLY A 76 -13.99 4.36 -8.88
N LYS A 77 -13.35 3.88 -7.80
CA LYS A 77 -12.75 4.76 -6.80
C LYS A 77 -11.56 5.51 -7.41
N ARG A 78 -11.40 6.77 -7.01
CA ARG A 78 -10.25 7.58 -7.38
C ARG A 78 -9.51 7.99 -6.12
N HIS A 79 -8.19 7.97 -6.19
CA HIS A 79 -7.37 8.49 -5.11
C HIS A 79 -7.66 9.96 -4.86
N VAL A 80 -7.74 10.33 -3.59
CA VAL A 80 -7.86 11.73 -3.15
C VAL A 80 -6.57 12.08 -2.41
N THR A 81 -5.82 13.03 -2.95
CA THR A 81 -4.62 13.51 -2.27
C THR A 81 -4.98 14.46 -1.13
N ILE A 82 -4.37 14.24 0.04
CA ILE A 82 -4.56 15.14 1.18
C ILE A 82 -4.08 16.56 0.88
N ALA A 83 -3.13 16.72 -0.03
CA ALA A 83 -2.62 18.02 -0.46
C ALA A 83 -3.67 18.90 -1.18
N SER A 84 -4.80 18.32 -1.64
CA SER A 84 -5.86 19.06 -2.33
C SER A 84 -6.80 19.80 -1.38
N PHE A 85 -6.77 19.52 -0.10
CA PHE A 85 -7.63 20.18 0.87
C PHE A 85 -7.11 21.58 1.23
N PRO A 86 -8.00 22.55 1.56
CA PRO A 86 -7.58 23.88 1.97
C PRO A 86 -6.58 23.85 3.14
N GLY A 87 -5.49 24.61 3.04
CA GLY A 87 -4.43 24.70 4.05
C GLY A 87 -3.46 23.51 4.09
N MET A 88 -3.66 22.51 3.24
CA MET A 88 -2.79 21.32 3.23
C MET A 88 -1.62 21.41 2.24
N LYS A 89 -1.77 22.18 1.16
CA LYS A 89 -0.70 22.35 0.15
C LYS A 89 0.59 22.91 0.76
N GLU A 90 0.46 23.79 1.75
CA GLU A 90 1.55 24.50 2.40
C GLU A 90 2.30 23.64 3.44
N ARG A 91 1.78 22.47 3.74
CA ARG A 91 2.32 21.55 4.77
C ARG A 91 2.45 20.10 4.35
N THR A 92 2.19 19.78 3.09
CA THR A 92 2.28 18.40 2.57
C THR A 92 3.49 18.23 1.68
N VAL A 93 4.24 17.17 1.93
CA VAL A 93 5.22 16.57 1.00
C VAL A 93 4.55 15.37 0.35
N LEU A 94 4.10 15.53 -0.87
CA LEU A 94 3.56 14.45 -1.68
C LEU A 94 4.71 13.69 -2.33
N ILE A 95 4.73 12.38 -2.15
CA ILE A 95 5.69 11.47 -2.78
C ILE A 95 4.94 10.55 -3.73
N ASN A 96 5.41 10.45 -4.96
CA ASN A 96 4.86 9.56 -5.97
C ASN A 96 5.96 9.13 -6.96
N GLY A 97 5.62 8.34 -7.97
CA GLY A 97 6.61 7.88 -8.94
C GLY A 97 6.04 6.96 -10.00
N PHE A 98 6.94 6.45 -10.83
CA PHE A 98 6.60 5.69 -12.02
C PHE A 98 6.66 4.17 -11.80
N SER A 99 7.18 3.75 -10.65
CA SER A 99 7.46 2.34 -10.36
C SER A 99 6.23 1.44 -10.42
N LYS A 100 5.05 1.94 -10.03
CA LYS A 100 3.83 1.14 -9.86
C LYS A 100 2.85 1.37 -11.00
N ALA A 101 2.35 2.57 -11.15
CA ALA A 101 1.37 2.92 -12.18
C ALA A 101 1.87 2.64 -13.60
N TYR A 102 3.13 2.92 -13.87
CA TYR A 102 3.75 2.74 -15.20
C TYR A 102 4.64 1.49 -15.30
N ALA A 103 4.58 0.57 -14.32
CA ALA A 103 5.41 -0.65 -14.28
C ALA A 103 6.92 -0.39 -14.45
N MET A 104 7.42 0.76 -13.98
CA MET A 104 8.80 1.23 -14.16
C MET A 104 9.66 1.01 -12.91
N THR A 105 9.50 -0.10 -12.20
CA THR A 105 10.27 -0.39 -10.96
C THR A 105 11.78 -0.36 -11.16
N GLY A 106 12.27 -0.96 -12.25
CA GLY A 106 13.70 -1.02 -12.60
C GLY A 106 14.29 0.33 -13.05
N TRP A 107 13.48 1.29 -13.44
CA TRP A 107 13.92 2.61 -13.90
C TRP A 107 14.33 3.55 -12.79
N ARG A 108 14.02 3.22 -11.55
CA ARG A 108 14.45 3.95 -10.34
C ARG A 108 14.11 5.43 -10.36
N LEU A 109 12.86 5.79 -10.67
CA LEU A 109 12.41 7.17 -10.78
C LEU A 109 11.14 7.42 -9.98
N GLY A 110 11.16 8.46 -9.16
CA GLY A 110 10.02 9.04 -8.46
C GLY A 110 10.16 10.56 -8.41
N TYR A 111 9.17 11.20 -7.81
CA TYR A 111 9.16 12.63 -7.61
C TYR A 111 8.51 13.01 -6.28
N ALA A 112 8.84 14.19 -5.80
CA ALA A 112 8.19 14.82 -4.68
C ALA A 112 7.63 16.19 -5.09
N ALA A 113 6.45 16.52 -4.58
CA ALA A 113 5.86 17.84 -4.69
C ALA A 113 5.60 18.39 -3.28
N ALA A 114 6.16 19.55 -2.96
CA ALA A 114 6.07 20.13 -1.63
C ALA A 114 6.26 21.65 -1.69
N PRO A 115 6.02 22.38 -0.59
CA PRO A 115 6.39 23.80 -0.49
C PRO A 115 7.86 24.04 -0.82
N HIS A 116 8.14 25.13 -1.51
CA HIS A 116 9.50 25.46 -2.02
C HIS A 116 10.57 25.43 -0.91
N ILE A 117 10.26 25.96 0.27
CA ILE A 117 11.18 25.97 1.40
C ILE A 117 11.61 24.55 1.86
N ILE A 118 10.72 23.57 1.73
CA ILE A 118 11.03 22.16 2.03
C ILE A 118 11.83 21.55 0.89
N LEU A 119 11.39 21.76 -0.37
CA LEU A 119 12.06 21.20 -1.55
C LEU A 119 13.50 21.66 -1.66
N GLU A 120 13.82 22.91 -1.33
CA GLU A 120 15.19 23.40 -1.32
C GLU A 120 16.11 22.60 -0.38
N GLN A 121 15.60 22.23 0.81
CA GLN A 121 16.39 21.44 1.75
C GLN A 121 16.50 19.98 1.31
N MET A 122 15.41 19.41 0.79
CA MET A 122 15.44 18.07 0.19
C MET A 122 16.43 17.99 -0.97
N LEU A 123 16.47 19.01 -1.84
CA LEU A 123 17.39 19.07 -2.97
C LEU A 123 18.86 19.09 -2.52
N LYS A 124 19.20 19.83 -1.47
CA LYS A 124 20.55 19.83 -0.90
C LYS A 124 20.99 18.42 -0.51
N ILE A 125 20.15 17.69 0.21
CA ILE A 125 20.44 16.31 0.63
C ILE A 125 20.54 15.40 -0.60
N HIS A 126 19.58 15.51 -1.52
CA HIS A 126 19.51 14.70 -2.74
C HIS A 126 20.77 14.84 -3.62
N GLN A 127 21.25 16.07 -3.81
CA GLN A 127 22.43 16.35 -4.60
C GLN A 127 23.70 15.67 -4.06
N TYR A 128 23.82 15.59 -2.73
CA TYR A 128 24.98 14.93 -2.11
C TYR A 128 24.82 13.40 -2.02
N ALA A 129 23.59 12.91 -1.91
CA ALA A 129 23.33 11.47 -1.77
C ALA A 129 23.33 10.73 -3.13
N ILE A 130 22.64 11.29 -4.13
CA ILE A 130 22.35 10.62 -5.42
C ILE A 130 22.76 11.46 -6.61
N MET A 131 22.91 12.77 -6.46
CA MET A 131 23.14 13.77 -7.50
C MET A 131 21.89 14.03 -8.35
N CYS A 132 21.42 13.05 -9.13
CA CYS A 132 20.15 13.13 -9.89
C CYS A 132 19.64 11.73 -10.23
N ALA A 133 18.37 11.64 -10.60
CA ALA A 133 17.83 10.41 -11.19
C ALA A 133 18.47 10.13 -12.56
N PRO A 134 18.57 8.86 -13.02
CA PRO A 134 19.15 8.55 -14.32
C PRO A 134 18.45 9.30 -15.45
N THR A 135 19.21 9.94 -16.33
CA THR A 135 18.70 10.78 -17.43
C THR A 135 17.77 9.98 -18.36
N THR A 136 18.14 8.73 -18.68
CA THR A 136 17.32 7.83 -19.50
C THR A 136 15.95 7.59 -18.88
N SER A 137 15.89 7.42 -17.54
CA SER A 137 14.64 7.25 -16.81
C SER A 137 13.77 8.51 -16.86
N GLN A 138 14.39 9.70 -16.81
CA GLN A 138 13.65 10.95 -16.91
C GLN A 138 13.00 11.11 -18.29
N TYR A 139 13.71 10.81 -19.39
CA TYR A 139 13.11 10.80 -20.72
C TYR A 139 12.03 9.75 -20.90
N ALA A 140 12.21 8.55 -20.35
CA ALA A 140 11.19 7.52 -20.34
C ALA A 140 9.94 7.97 -19.58
N ALA A 141 10.09 8.65 -18.45
CA ALA A 141 8.97 9.19 -17.69
C ALA A 141 8.20 10.28 -18.45
N VAL A 142 8.88 11.15 -19.19
CA VAL A 142 8.23 12.13 -20.07
C VAL A 142 7.35 11.43 -21.11
N SER A 143 7.84 10.34 -21.70
CA SER A 143 7.04 9.54 -22.63
C SER A 143 5.86 8.84 -21.95
N ALA A 144 6.10 8.26 -20.77
CA ALA A 144 5.05 7.60 -19.97
C ALA A 144 3.91 8.57 -19.61
N MET A 145 4.25 9.77 -19.13
CA MET A 145 3.25 10.80 -18.80
C MET A 145 2.46 11.32 -20.01
N LYS A 146 3.08 11.35 -21.19
CA LYS A 146 2.40 11.84 -22.41
C LYS A 146 1.52 10.80 -23.07
N ASN A 147 1.87 9.53 -22.96
CA ASN A 147 1.30 8.47 -23.81
C ASN A 147 0.82 7.24 -23.00
N GLY A 148 1.15 7.11 -21.73
CA GLY A 148 0.98 5.88 -20.95
C GLY A 148 -0.38 5.67 -20.28
N ASP A 149 -1.29 6.65 -20.32
CA ASP A 149 -2.60 6.53 -19.66
C ASP A 149 -3.39 5.30 -20.11
N PRO A 150 -3.44 4.92 -21.41
CA PRO A 150 -4.11 3.71 -21.85
C PRO A 150 -3.50 2.44 -21.23
N ASP A 151 -2.17 2.39 -21.10
CA ASP A 151 -1.45 1.25 -20.50
C ASP A 151 -1.72 1.15 -19.00
N VAL A 152 -1.71 2.28 -18.28
CA VAL A 152 -2.08 2.36 -16.86
C VAL A 152 -3.50 1.85 -16.66
N PHE A 153 -4.45 2.27 -17.50
CA PHE A 153 -5.82 1.79 -17.45
C PHE A 153 -5.91 0.28 -17.66
N MET A 154 -5.28 -0.27 -18.69
CA MET A 154 -5.28 -1.70 -18.97
C MET A 154 -4.66 -2.52 -17.83
N MET A 155 -3.54 -2.08 -17.29
CA MET A 155 -2.89 -2.73 -16.15
C MET A 155 -3.78 -2.71 -14.90
N ARG A 156 -4.41 -1.58 -14.59
CA ARG A 156 -5.35 -1.45 -13.48
C ARG A 156 -6.52 -2.42 -13.60
N GLU A 157 -7.14 -2.52 -14.77
CA GLU A 157 -8.23 -3.47 -15.03
C GLU A 157 -7.76 -4.92 -14.88
N SER A 158 -6.56 -5.25 -15.38
CA SER A 158 -5.95 -6.57 -15.19
C SER A 158 -5.70 -6.87 -13.71
N TYR A 159 -5.22 -5.91 -12.93
CA TYR A 159 -5.06 -6.07 -11.48
C TYR A 159 -6.41 -6.24 -10.78
N ASN A 160 -7.44 -5.51 -11.17
CA ASN A 160 -8.78 -5.65 -10.60
C ASN A 160 -9.38 -7.04 -10.86
N GLN A 161 -9.14 -7.62 -12.04
CA GLN A 161 -9.56 -9.00 -12.34
C GLN A 161 -8.84 -10.01 -11.43
N ARG A 162 -7.51 -9.87 -11.28
CA ARG A 162 -6.70 -10.74 -10.39
C ARG A 162 -7.11 -10.58 -8.94
N ARG A 163 -7.34 -9.36 -8.46
CA ARG A 163 -7.85 -9.05 -7.12
C ARG A 163 -9.13 -9.84 -6.81
N ARG A 164 -10.13 -9.73 -7.70
CA ARG A 164 -11.40 -10.44 -7.54
C ARG A 164 -11.22 -11.95 -7.57
N PHE A 165 -10.33 -12.45 -8.41
CA PHE A 165 -10.01 -13.87 -8.48
C PHE A 165 -9.41 -14.39 -7.16
N LEU A 166 -8.48 -13.66 -6.54
CA LEU A 166 -7.91 -14.03 -5.25
C LEU A 166 -8.97 -14.03 -4.14
N LEU A 167 -9.77 -12.97 -4.08
CA LEU A 167 -10.82 -12.84 -3.05
C LEU A 167 -11.82 -14.01 -3.11
N HIS A 168 -12.25 -14.37 -4.31
CA HIS A 168 -13.13 -15.51 -4.51
C HIS A 168 -12.48 -16.84 -4.06
N ALA A 169 -11.22 -17.06 -4.43
CA ALA A 169 -10.48 -18.23 -4.00
C ALA A 169 -10.30 -18.30 -2.47
N TYR A 170 -10.09 -17.17 -1.81
CA TYR A 170 -10.02 -17.14 -0.34
C TYR A 170 -11.36 -17.50 0.30
N GLU A 171 -12.47 -16.99 -0.24
CA GLU A 171 -13.81 -17.35 0.22
C GLU A 171 -14.06 -18.86 0.10
N GLU A 172 -13.70 -19.48 -1.02
CA GLU A 172 -13.80 -20.95 -1.22
C GLU A 172 -12.94 -21.74 -0.22
N MET A 173 -11.79 -21.21 0.19
CA MET A 173 -10.92 -21.80 1.20
C MET A 173 -11.39 -21.50 2.65
N GLY A 174 -12.40 -20.66 2.84
CA GLY A 174 -12.86 -20.20 4.15
C GLY A 174 -11.88 -19.26 4.84
N LEU A 175 -11.07 -18.53 4.07
CA LEU A 175 -10.20 -17.47 4.57
C LEU A 175 -10.92 -16.13 4.47
N THR A 176 -10.92 -15.37 5.56
CA THR A 176 -11.39 -13.98 5.51
C THR A 176 -10.28 -13.08 4.98
N CYS A 177 -10.67 -12.11 4.17
CA CYS A 177 -9.74 -11.11 3.65
C CYS A 177 -10.48 -9.78 3.48
N PHE A 178 -9.92 -8.71 4.05
CA PHE A 178 -10.38 -7.37 3.72
C PHE A 178 -10.34 -7.15 2.21
N GLU A 179 -11.36 -6.55 1.62
CA GLU A 179 -11.40 -6.24 0.20
C GLU A 179 -10.51 -5.03 -0.11
N PRO A 180 -9.31 -5.21 -0.71
CA PRO A 180 -8.42 -4.10 -1.02
C PRO A 180 -9.00 -3.26 -2.17
N MET A 181 -9.06 -1.95 -1.97
CA MET A 181 -9.53 -1.01 -2.98
C MET A 181 -8.40 -0.28 -3.69
N GLY A 182 -7.16 -0.56 -3.31
CA GLY A 182 -5.95 0.01 -3.92
C GLY A 182 -4.75 -0.93 -3.90
N ALA A 183 -3.64 -0.48 -4.48
CA ALA A 183 -2.39 -1.22 -4.62
C ALA A 183 -2.55 -2.54 -5.40
N PHE A 184 -1.71 -3.53 -5.17
CA PHE A 184 -1.82 -4.87 -5.77
C PHE A 184 -1.51 -5.98 -4.75
N TYR A 185 -2.04 -5.82 -3.52
CA TYR A 185 -1.87 -6.77 -2.42
C TYR A 185 -3.22 -7.17 -1.85
N THR A 186 -3.29 -8.41 -1.36
CA THR A 186 -4.32 -8.89 -0.44
C THR A 186 -3.67 -9.24 0.89
N PHE A 187 -4.45 -9.17 1.96
CA PHE A 187 -3.98 -9.41 3.33
C PHE A 187 -4.93 -10.37 4.05
N PRO A 188 -4.99 -11.66 3.59
CA PRO A 188 -5.87 -12.65 4.18
C PRO A 188 -5.50 -12.95 5.63
N ASN A 189 -6.52 -13.15 6.45
CA ASN A 189 -6.43 -13.54 7.84
C ASN A 189 -6.19 -15.05 7.96
N ILE A 190 -5.14 -15.43 8.67
CA ILE A 190 -4.74 -16.83 8.90
C ILE A 190 -4.81 -17.24 10.38
N SER A 191 -5.28 -16.36 11.25
CA SER A 191 -5.29 -16.59 12.71
C SER A 191 -6.09 -17.84 13.14
N ARG A 192 -7.07 -18.28 12.33
CA ARG A 192 -7.84 -19.49 12.59
C ARG A 192 -7.01 -20.78 12.66
N PHE A 193 -5.80 -20.76 12.13
CA PHE A 193 -4.91 -21.95 12.14
C PHE A 193 -4.08 -22.06 13.42
N GLY A 194 -4.13 -21.07 14.31
CA GLY A 194 -3.38 -21.09 15.58
C GLY A 194 -1.86 -21.04 15.41
N MET A 195 -1.38 -20.61 14.24
CA MET A 195 0.02 -20.38 13.92
C MET A 195 0.34 -18.90 13.93
N THR A 196 1.61 -18.57 14.16
CA THR A 196 2.11 -17.24 13.90
C THR A 196 2.17 -16.98 12.39
N SER A 197 2.14 -15.70 11.99
CA SER A 197 2.27 -15.28 10.59
C SER A 197 3.57 -15.77 9.97
N GLU A 198 4.65 -15.77 10.73
CA GLU A 198 5.97 -16.24 10.29
C GLU A 198 6.00 -17.78 10.13
N GLU A 199 5.42 -18.52 11.07
CA GLU A 199 5.31 -19.97 10.97
C GLU A 199 4.47 -20.39 9.75
N PHE A 200 3.33 -19.75 9.55
CA PHE A 200 2.50 -19.99 8.37
C PHE A 200 3.27 -19.73 7.06
N ALA A 201 3.92 -18.57 6.96
CA ALA A 201 4.67 -18.19 5.76
C ALA A 201 5.84 -19.14 5.48
N THR A 202 6.58 -19.55 6.52
CA THR A 202 7.71 -20.46 6.41
C THR A 202 7.26 -21.85 5.97
N ARG A 203 6.25 -22.42 6.62
CA ARG A 203 5.69 -23.73 6.26
C ARG A 203 5.10 -23.73 4.85
N PHE A 204 4.37 -22.69 4.50
CA PHE A 204 3.80 -22.57 3.15
C PHE A 204 4.88 -22.51 2.07
N LEU A 205 5.99 -21.82 2.35
CA LEU A 205 7.16 -21.81 1.47
C LEU A 205 7.84 -23.20 1.39
N GLU A 206 8.04 -23.87 2.52
CA GLU A 206 8.73 -25.15 2.56
C GLU A 206 7.91 -26.30 1.97
N GLU A 207 6.62 -26.35 2.28
CA GLU A 207 5.74 -27.45 1.87
C GLU A 207 5.23 -27.27 0.41
N GLU A 208 4.85 -26.05 0.03
CA GLU A 208 4.18 -25.77 -1.24
C GLU A 208 5.03 -24.94 -2.21
N LYS A 209 6.21 -24.48 -1.83
CA LYS A 209 7.11 -23.64 -2.65
C LYS A 209 6.45 -22.32 -3.12
N VAL A 210 5.60 -21.74 -2.27
CA VAL A 210 4.96 -20.45 -2.51
C VAL A 210 5.36 -19.49 -1.40
N ALA A 211 5.93 -18.36 -1.78
CA ALA A 211 6.35 -17.32 -0.84
C ALA A 211 5.23 -16.30 -0.62
N VAL A 212 4.91 -16.04 0.64
CA VAL A 212 4.09 -14.92 1.10
C VAL A 212 4.87 -14.12 2.13
N VAL A 213 4.46 -12.91 2.43
CA VAL A 213 5.14 -12.10 3.46
C VAL A 213 4.33 -12.17 4.74
N PRO A 214 4.94 -12.57 5.88
CA PRO A 214 4.24 -12.57 7.16
C PRO A 214 3.79 -11.15 7.52
N GLY A 215 2.61 -11.02 8.12
CA GLY A 215 2.05 -9.71 8.44
C GLY A 215 2.89 -8.92 9.42
N THR A 216 3.60 -9.59 10.32
CA THR A 216 4.55 -8.99 11.28
C THR A 216 5.69 -8.21 10.62
N ALA A 217 6.01 -8.47 9.34
CA ALA A 217 6.95 -7.63 8.58
C ALA A 217 6.49 -6.17 8.40
N PHE A 218 5.21 -5.89 8.68
CA PHE A 218 4.60 -4.55 8.56
C PHE A 218 4.26 -3.93 9.93
N GLY A 219 4.63 -4.59 11.00
CA GLY A 219 4.37 -4.21 12.38
C GLY A 219 3.66 -5.31 13.17
N ASP A 220 3.71 -5.23 14.49
CA ASP A 220 3.17 -6.27 15.38
C ASP A 220 1.65 -6.48 15.18
N CYS A 221 0.92 -5.44 14.82
CA CYS A 221 -0.51 -5.50 14.49
C CYS A 221 -0.82 -6.33 13.23
N GLY A 222 0.19 -6.69 12.44
CA GLY A 222 0.06 -7.60 11.30
C GLY A 222 0.08 -9.08 11.66
N GLU A 223 0.24 -9.43 12.95
CA GLU A 223 0.14 -10.84 13.39
C GLU A 223 -1.25 -11.41 13.07
N GLY A 224 -1.29 -12.65 12.62
CA GLY A 224 -2.51 -13.31 12.15
C GLY A 224 -2.86 -13.05 10.68
N PHE A 225 -2.01 -12.32 9.95
CA PHE A 225 -2.19 -12.04 8.52
C PHE A 225 -0.95 -12.43 7.71
N VAL A 226 -1.16 -12.62 6.39
CA VAL A 226 -0.05 -12.72 5.41
C VAL A 226 -0.34 -11.83 4.22
N ARG A 227 0.71 -11.17 3.69
CA ARG A 227 0.56 -10.39 2.46
C ARG A 227 0.80 -11.24 1.23
N VAL A 228 -0.16 -11.23 0.32
CA VAL A 228 -0.07 -11.85 -1.01
C VAL A 228 -0.06 -10.76 -2.08
N SER A 229 0.91 -10.80 -3.00
CA SER A 229 0.94 -9.91 -4.18
C SER A 229 0.23 -10.56 -5.35
N TYR A 230 -0.64 -9.82 -6.05
CA TYR A 230 -1.25 -10.26 -7.30
C TYR A 230 -0.65 -9.58 -8.54
N ALA A 231 0.54 -8.99 -8.41
CA ALA A 231 1.33 -8.47 -9.53
C ALA A 231 2.09 -9.58 -10.28
N TYR A 232 1.41 -10.70 -10.55
CA TYR A 232 1.91 -11.88 -11.26
C TYR A 232 0.93 -12.26 -12.38
N SER A 233 1.37 -13.16 -13.31
CA SER A 233 0.47 -13.70 -14.32
C SER A 233 -0.69 -14.49 -13.69
N LEU A 234 -1.83 -14.54 -14.37
CA LEU A 234 -2.99 -15.28 -13.89
C LEU A 234 -2.69 -16.77 -13.69
N ASP A 235 -1.85 -17.36 -14.55
CA ASP A 235 -1.47 -18.77 -14.44
C ASP A 235 -0.63 -19.04 -13.20
N ASN A 236 0.33 -18.17 -12.88
CA ASN A 236 1.10 -18.27 -11.64
C ASN A 236 0.20 -18.10 -10.41
N LEU A 237 -0.78 -17.20 -10.47
CA LEU A 237 -1.73 -17.01 -9.38
C LEU A 237 -2.64 -18.23 -9.20
N LYS A 238 -3.14 -18.82 -10.26
CA LYS A 238 -3.91 -20.07 -10.22
C LYS A 238 -3.13 -21.21 -9.57
N GLU A 239 -1.88 -21.37 -9.98
CA GLU A 239 -1.00 -22.38 -9.39
C GLU A 239 -0.76 -22.14 -7.91
N ALA A 240 -0.42 -20.90 -7.54
CA ALA A 240 -0.18 -20.52 -6.13
C ALA A 240 -1.42 -20.72 -5.27
N LEU A 241 -2.60 -20.35 -5.77
CA LEU A 241 -3.87 -20.55 -5.04
C LEU A 241 -4.24 -22.03 -4.90
N GLY A 242 -4.03 -22.85 -5.94
CA GLY A 242 -4.23 -24.28 -5.83
C GLY A 242 -3.28 -24.96 -4.82
N ARG A 243 -2.05 -24.45 -4.69
CA ARG A 243 -1.12 -24.86 -3.64
C ARG A 243 -1.56 -24.39 -2.26
N MET A 244 -2.08 -23.16 -2.15
CA MET A 244 -2.63 -22.63 -0.91
C MET A 244 -3.84 -23.43 -0.44
N GLU A 245 -4.73 -23.81 -1.35
CA GLU A 245 -5.89 -24.64 -1.05
C GLU A 245 -5.50 -25.99 -0.46
N ARG A 246 -4.50 -26.68 -1.06
CA ARG A 246 -3.98 -27.95 -0.51
C ARG A 246 -3.40 -27.75 0.88
N PHE A 247 -2.59 -26.70 1.06
CA PHE A 247 -1.99 -26.38 2.35
C PHE A 247 -3.04 -26.11 3.43
N VAL A 248 -4.04 -25.28 3.12
CA VAL A 248 -5.17 -24.98 4.02
C VAL A 248 -5.96 -26.25 4.38
N LYS A 249 -6.25 -27.12 3.40
CA LYS A 249 -6.95 -28.40 3.65
C LYS A 249 -6.18 -29.29 4.62
N ARG A 250 -4.84 -29.40 4.46
CA ARG A 250 -4.03 -30.15 5.43
C ARG A 250 -4.08 -29.54 6.84
N LEU A 251 -4.02 -28.21 6.94
CA LEU A 251 -4.13 -27.54 8.23
C LEU A 251 -5.50 -27.75 8.91
N ASP A 252 -6.56 -27.86 8.11
CA ASP A 252 -7.91 -28.13 8.58
C ASP A 252 -8.16 -29.63 8.90
N GLY A 253 -7.20 -30.53 8.65
CA GLY A 253 -7.36 -31.99 8.80
C GLY A 253 -8.38 -32.60 7.82
N ARG A 254 -8.50 -32.00 6.61
CA ARG A 254 -9.47 -32.40 5.57
C ARG A 254 -8.78 -33.12 4.39
N GLU A 255 -7.71 -33.88 4.68
CA GLU A 255 -7.09 -34.76 3.68
C GLU A 255 -7.95 -35.97 3.34
#